data_6b5b8bc9b680b3cd0d84c02969b77b8b
#
_entry.id   6b5b8bc9b680b3cd0d84c02969b77b8b
#
_cell.length_a   1.000
_cell.length_b   1.000
_cell.length_c   1.000
_cell.angle_alpha   90.00
_cell.angle_beta   90.00
_cell.angle_gamma   90.00
#
_symmetry.space_group_name_H-M   'P 1'
#
loop_
_entity.id
_entity.type
_entity.pdbx_description
1 polymer ?
#
loop_
_entity_poly.entity_id
_entity_poly.type
_entity_poly.pdbx_seq_one_letter_code
_entity_poly.pdbx_strand_id
1 'polypeptide(L)'
;MLENLIIRQETPADYKSAELMTMRSFWNKYWPGCSEHFLVRIIRESNDYLPELSRVAELDNKIVGAVYYTRAWIDDGSARHLVVTFGPLAVEPTLEGNDIGGELMRKSIEAAKKADVAGIVVIGEPNYYPRFGFKRASDFGITDGEGNSFDAIMCLPLNDDFSKIKGRIIESQDFKKLEDQKRLQEINKEFPSYRKVKVQEGFMQIFEQHLGVVESIKDGVYLVRYWELLIPAKADGLEKAPTVGSDVQFIWKRKGESKITKVFKNLLEE
;
A
#
# COMPACT_ATOMS: atom_id res chain seq x y z
N MET A 1 -2.27 -20.17 5.82
CA MET A 1 -1.61 -19.73 4.57
C MET A 1 -2.51 -20.17 3.43
N LEU A 2 -2.65 -19.38 2.38
CA LEU A 2 -3.36 -19.81 1.17
C LEU A 2 -2.57 -20.94 0.51
N GLU A 3 -3.23 -22.04 0.16
CA GLU A 3 -2.62 -23.08 -0.67
C GLU A 3 -2.23 -22.46 -2.02
N ASN A 4 -1.09 -22.86 -2.58
CA ASN A 4 -0.53 -22.38 -3.84
C ASN A 4 -0.04 -20.90 -3.85
N LEU A 5 0.07 -20.21 -2.70
CA LEU A 5 0.68 -18.90 -2.65
C LEU A 5 2.20 -19.02 -2.84
N ILE A 6 2.73 -18.39 -3.89
CA ILE A 6 4.15 -18.36 -4.23
C ILE A 6 4.65 -16.91 -4.12
N ILE A 7 5.74 -16.70 -3.36
CA ILE A 7 6.45 -15.42 -3.34
C ILE A 7 7.73 -15.56 -4.13
N ARG A 8 7.87 -14.79 -5.19
CA ARG A 8 9.01 -14.86 -6.13
C ARG A 8 9.43 -13.47 -6.62
N GLN A 9 10.55 -13.42 -7.32
CA GLN A 9 10.91 -12.23 -8.10
C GLN A 9 9.91 -12.01 -9.24
N GLU A 10 9.73 -10.75 -9.58
CA GLU A 10 8.93 -10.34 -10.73
C GLU A 10 9.66 -10.65 -12.05
N THR A 11 8.89 -10.94 -13.06
CA THR A 11 9.37 -11.06 -14.45
C THR A 11 8.66 -10.06 -15.35
N PRO A 12 9.19 -9.74 -16.54
CA PRO A 12 8.49 -8.83 -17.47
C PRO A 12 7.07 -9.26 -17.85
N ALA A 13 6.76 -10.56 -17.80
CA ALA A 13 5.41 -11.08 -18.06
C ALA A 13 4.39 -10.65 -16.97
N ASP A 14 4.86 -10.31 -15.77
CA ASP A 14 4.02 -9.93 -14.64
C ASP A 14 3.67 -8.43 -14.64
N TYR A 15 4.43 -7.60 -15.35
CA TYR A 15 4.42 -6.15 -15.20
C TYR A 15 3.01 -5.55 -15.27
N LYS A 16 2.24 -5.89 -16.29
CA LYS A 16 0.91 -5.32 -16.48
C LYS A 16 -0.08 -5.79 -15.42
N SER A 17 -0.02 -7.06 -15.02
CA SER A 17 -0.90 -7.62 -13.98
C SER A 17 -0.54 -7.06 -12.60
N ALA A 18 0.74 -6.87 -12.29
CA ALA A 18 1.19 -6.28 -11.05
C ALA A 18 0.83 -4.78 -10.95
N GLU A 19 0.93 -4.02 -12.05
CA GLU A 19 0.46 -2.63 -12.10
C GLU A 19 -1.06 -2.54 -11.89
N LEU A 20 -1.84 -3.39 -12.58
CA LEU A 20 -3.30 -3.42 -12.40
C LEU A 20 -3.68 -3.78 -10.96
N MET A 21 -3.06 -4.82 -10.40
CA MET A 21 -3.28 -5.22 -9.00
C MET A 21 -2.91 -4.08 -8.04
N THR A 22 -1.78 -3.41 -8.24
CA THR A 22 -1.38 -2.24 -7.45
C THR A 22 -2.38 -1.09 -7.58
N MET A 23 -2.84 -0.79 -8.81
CA MET A 23 -3.88 0.21 -9.04
C MET A 23 -5.14 -0.11 -8.23
N ARG A 24 -5.62 -1.35 -8.25
CA ARG A 24 -6.80 -1.78 -7.48
C ARG A 24 -6.58 -1.64 -5.97
N SER A 25 -5.40 -2.03 -5.46
CA SER A 25 -5.04 -1.97 -4.04
C SER A 25 -5.09 -0.55 -3.47
N PHE A 26 -4.76 0.46 -4.28
CA PHE A 26 -4.67 1.85 -3.85
C PHE A 26 -5.81 2.74 -4.35
N TRP A 27 -6.69 2.25 -5.22
CA TRP A 27 -7.76 3.06 -5.81
C TRP A 27 -8.68 3.67 -4.77
N ASN A 28 -8.78 5.00 -4.77
CA ASN A 28 -9.56 5.79 -3.81
C ASN A 28 -9.13 5.60 -2.34
N LYS A 29 -7.92 5.15 -2.07
CA LYS A 29 -7.45 4.91 -0.70
C LYS A 29 -7.02 6.20 0.00
N TYR A 30 -6.31 7.07 -0.69
CA TYR A 30 -5.78 8.32 -0.15
C TYR A 30 -6.37 9.56 -0.81
N TRP A 31 -6.68 9.47 -2.09
CA TRP A 31 -7.33 10.50 -2.91
C TRP A 31 -8.14 9.85 -4.02
N PRO A 32 -8.97 10.63 -4.77
CA PRO A 32 -9.75 10.08 -5.88
C PRO A 32 -8.86 9.50 -6.99
N GLY A 33 -8.91 8.19 -7.18
CA GLY A 33 -7.97 7.45 -8.02
C GLY A 33 -6.74 7.01 -7.23
N CYS A 34 -5.62 6.83 -7.93
CA CYS A 34 -4.31 6.53 -7.35
C CYS A 34 -3.18 6.77 -8.35
N SER A 35 -1.93 6.78 -7.89
CA SER A 35 -0.72 6.89 -8.72
C SER A 35 0.29 5.77 -8.45
N GLU A 36 0.01 4.86 -7.56
CA GLU A 36 0.95 3.82 -7.11
C GLU A 36 1.33 2.84 -8.22
N HIS A 37 0.44 2.53 -9.15
CA HIS A 37 0.76 1.74 -10.35
C HIS A 37 1.71 2.48 -11.30
N PHE A 38 1.62 3.81 -11.36
CA PHE A 38 2.58 4.64 -12.08
C PHE A 38 3.93 4.67 -11.35
N LEU A 39 3.94 4.73 -10.01
CA LEU A 39 5.16 4.62 -9.21
C LEU A 39 5.89 3.30 -9.49
N VAL A 40 5.16 2.18 -9.59
CA VAL A 40 5.75 0.87 -9.94
C VAL A 40 6.50 0.94 -11.28
N ARG A 41 5.89 1.58 -12.30
CA ARG A 41 6.53 1.75 -13.61
C ARG A 41 7.78 2.64 -13.52
N ILE A 42 7.71 3.74 -12.77
CA ILE A 42 8.87 4.64 -12.53
C ILE A 42 9.99 3.88 -11.84
N ILE A 43 9.68 3.08 -10.82
CA ILE A 43 10.67 2.27 -10.09
C ILE A 43 11.40 1.34 -11.04
N ARG A 44 10.69 0.59 -11.90
CA ARG A 44 11.32 -0.33 -12.86
C ARG A 44 12.23 0.37 -13.87
N GLU A 45 11.92 1.63 -14.21
CA GLU A 45 12.72 2.46 -15.10
C GLU A 45 13.91 3.13 -14.40
N SER A 46 13.96 3.09 -13.07
CA SER A 46 14.99 3.76 -12.27
C SER A 46 16.26 2.93 -12.18
N ASN A 47 17.42 3.62 -12.20
CA ASN A 47 18.70 3.02 -11.86
C ASN A 47 18.82 2.59 -10.38
N ASP A 48 17.93 3.10 -9.53
CA ASP A 48 17.89 2.77 -8.11
C ASP A 48 17.03 1.53 -7.81
N TYR A 49 16.37 0.94 -8.81
CA TYR A 49 15.55 -0.26 -8.65
C TYR A 49 16.38 -1.45 -8.20
N LEU A 50 15.84 -2.21 -7.25
CA LEU A 50 16.45 -3.41 -6.67
C LEU A 50 15.56 -4.64 -6.93
N PRO A 51 15.60 -5.22 -8.14
CA PRO A 51 14.76 -6.36 -8.49
C PRO A 51 15.06 -7.59 -7.60
N GLU A 52 16.29 -7.73 -7.10
CA GLU A 52 16.71 -8.81 -6.19
C GLU A 52 16.04 -8.73 -4.82
N LEU A 53 15.53 -7.57 -4.40
CA LEU A 53 14.78 -7.38 -3.16
C LEU A 53 13.26 -7.36 -3.39
N SER A 54 12.83 -6.93 -4.57
CA SER A 54 11.43 -6.80 -4.95
C SER A 54 10.78 -8.17 -5.13
N ARG A 55 9.51 -8.27 -4.75
CA ARG A 55 8.76 -9.54 -4.79
C ARG A 55 7.35 -9.33 -5.31
N VAL A 56 6.86 -10.35 -5.99
CA VAL A 56 5.45 -10.53 -6.29
C VAL A 56 4.92 -11.76 -5.56
N ALA A 57 3.64 -11.70 -5.21
CA ALA A 57 2.87 -12.81 -4.69
C ALA A 57 1.97 -13.34 -5.81
N GLU A 58 2.12 -14.61 -6.14
CA GLU A 58 1.32 -15.30 -7.13
C GLU A 58 0.42 -16.32 -6.44
N LEU A 59 -0.86 -16.33 -6.79
CA LEU A 59 -1.84 -17.31 -6.35
C LEU A 59 -2.63 -17.80 -7.57
N ASP A 60 -2.61 -19.11 -7.81
CA ASP A 60 -3.30 -19.74 -8.93
C ASP A 60 -3.02 -19.03 -10.28
N ASN A 61 -1.74 -18.77 -10.57
CA ASN A 61 -1.22 -18.07 -11.76
C ASN A 61 -1.68 -16.61 -11.91
N LYS A 62 -2.10 -15.96 -10.81
CA LYS A 62 -2.47 -14.53 -10.79
C LYS A 62 -1.57 -13.78 -9.83
N ILE A 63 -1.13 -12.59 -10.21
CA ILE A 63 -0.42 -11.69 -9.30
C ILE A 63 -1.45 -11.08 -8.34
N VAL A 64 -1.26 -11.35 -7.05
CA VAL A 64 -2.17 -10.95 -5.97
C VAL A 64 -1.49 -10.07 -4.91
N GLY A 65 -0.21 -9.77 -5.08
CA GLY A 65 0.51 -8.84 -4.23
C GLY A 65 1.88 -8.49 -4.82
N ALA A 66 2.43 -7.36 -4.39
CA ALA A 66 3.76 -6.93 -4.81
C ALA A 66 4.39 -5.98 -3.78
N VAL A 67 5.72 -5.96 -3.72
CA VAL A 67 6.53 -4.98 -3.01
C VAL A 67 7.76 -4.64 -3.84
N TYR A 68 8.06 -3.35 -3.97
CA TYR A 68 9.15 -2.85 -4.80
C TYR A 68 10.18 -2.11 -3.97
N TYR A 69 11.45 -2.38 -4.20
CA TYR A 69 12.57 -1.80 -3.46
C TYR A 69 13.42 -0.91 -4.35
N THR A 70 13.89 0.19 -3.77
CA THR A 70 14.88 1.07 -4.38
C THR A 70 15.99 1.38 -3.41
N ARG A 71 17.15 1.80 -3.94
CA ARG A 71 18.19 2.45 -3.14
C ARG A 71 17.66 3.74 -2.57
N ALA A 72 18.09 4.02 -1.36
CA ALA A 72 17.94 5.28 -0.68
C ALA A 72 19.21 5.55 0.14
N TRP A 73 19.37 6.77 0.60
CA TRP A 73 20.53 7.15 1.41
C TRP A 73 20.09 7.91 2.64
N ILE A 74 20.88 7.81 3.69
CA ILE A 74 20.79 8.72 4.82
C ILE A 74 21.97 9.67 4.74
N ASP A 75 21.71 10.97 4.59
CA ASP A 75 22.70 12.04 4.49
C ASP A 75 22.90 12.67 5.87
N ASP A 76 24.09 12.52 6.45
CA ASP A 76 24.46 13.09 7.74
C ASP A 76 25.10 14.48 7.65
N GLY A 77 25.17 15.03 6.43
CA GLY A 77 25.81 16.30 6.09
C GLY A 77 27.31 16.18 5.77
N SER A 78 27.94 15.05 6.04
CA SER A 78 29.34 14.74 5.69
C SER A 78 29.47 13.57 4.73
N ALA A 79 28.57 12.60 4.84
CA ALA A 79 28.53 11.38 4.02
C ALA A 79 27.09 10.91 3.75
N ARG A 80 26.96 10.07 2.72
CA ARG A 80 25.70 9.37 2.41
C ARG A 80 25.88 7.90 2.68
N HIS A 81 25.02 7.37 3.53
CA HIS A 81 25.01 5.97 3.93
C HIS A 81 23.93 5.23 3.14
N LEU A 82 24.31 4.17 2.42
CA LEU A 82 23.39 3.38 1.64
C LEU A 82 22.42 2.63 2.54
N VAL A 83 21.14 2.84 2.30
CA VAL A 83 20.02 2.07 2.84
C VAL A 83 19.09 1.71 1.69
N VAL A 84 18.04 0.99 1.97
CA VAL A 84 16.97 0.75 0.98
C VAL A 84 15.65 1.25 1.52
N THR A 85 14.77 1.64 0.60
CA THR A 85 13.36 1.91 0.88
C THR A 85 12.49 0.99 0.03
N PHE A 86 11.23 0.87 0.37
CA PHE A 86 10.27 0.14 -0.44
C PHE A 86 8.93 0.87 -0.53
N GLY A 87 8.26 0.64 -1.63
CA GLY A 87 6.91 1.10 -1.90
C GLY A 87 6.64 1.00 -3.41
N PRO A 88 5.40 0.76 -3.77
CA PRO A 88 4.28 0.38 -2.91
C PRO A 88 4.37 -1.07 -2.41
N LEU A 89 3.79 -1.35 -1.23
CA LEU A 89 3.42 -2.70 -0.79
C LEU A 89 1.93 -2.85 -1.06
N ALA A 90 1.59 -3.67 -2.02
CA ALA A 90 0.22 -3.85 -2.52
C ALA A 90 -0.26 -5.28 -2.33
N VAL A 91 -1.55 -5.44 -2.05
CA VAL A 91 -2.25 -6.74 -2.02
C VAL A 91 -3.59 -6.56 -2.72
N GLU A 92 -3.99 -7.54 -3.53
CA GLU A 92 -5.30 -7.56 -4.18
C GLU A 92 -6.40 -7.33 -3.13
N PRO A 93 -7.25 -6.28 -3.29
CA PRO A 93 -8.22 -5.88 -2.27
C PRO A 93 -9.09 -7.02 -1.76
N THR A 94 -9.50 -7.92 -2.64
CA THR A 94 -10.37 -9.05 -2.30
C THR A 94 -9.66 -10.14 -1.49
N LEU A 95 -8.33 -10.06 -1.39
CA LEU A 95 -7.47 -11.01 -0.65
C LEU A 95 -6.78 -10.38 0.57
N GLU A 96 -7.05 -9.12 0.90
CA GLU A 96 -6.55 -8.50 2.13
C GLU A 96 -6.91 -9.32 3.37
N GLY A 97 -6.08 -9.28 4.41
CA GLY A 97 -6.28 -10.05 5.65
C GLY A 97 -5.87 -11.53 5.58
N ASN A 98 -5.34 -12.03 4.44
CA ASN A 98 -4.77 -13.39 4.33
C ASN A 98 -3.24 -13.45 4.54
N ASP A 99 -2.66 -12.41 5.10
CA ASP A 99 -1.21 -12.28 5.38
C ASP A 99 -0.29 -12.30 4.14
N ILE A 100 -0.83 -12.06 2.94
CA ILE A 100 -0.02 -11.97 1.70
C ILE A 100 1.04 -10.87 1.82
N GLY A 101 0.65 -9.68 2.30
CA GLY A 101 1.58 -8.58 2.56
C GLY A 101 2.64 -8.95 3.60
N GLY A 102 2.27 -9.76 4.60
CA GLY A 102 3.22 -10.30 5.58
C GLY A 102 4.26 -11.22 4.97
N GLU A 103 3.84 -12.13 4.08
CA GLU A 103 4.77 -13.03 3.36
C GLU A 103 5.70 -12.25 2.42
N LEU A 104 5.18 -11.27 1.68
CA LEU A 104 5.99 -10.37 0.85
C LEU A 104 7.06 -9.68 1.69
N MET A 105 6.70 -9.10 2.84
CA MET A 105 7.64 -8.42 3.73
C MET A 105 8.68 -9.38 4.30
N ARG A 106 8.30 -10.54 4.79
CA ARG A 106 9.26 -11.53 5.34
C ARG A 106 10.28 -11.95 4.29
N LYS A 107 9.83 -12.27 3.07
CA LYS A 107 10.71 -12.72 1.98
C LYS A 107 11.62 -11.60 1.46
N SER A 108 11.12 -10.38 1.36
CA SER A 108 11.94 -9.24 0.93
C SER A 108 12.94 -8.82 2.00
N ILE A 109 12.58 -8.82 3.28
CA ILE A 109 13.51 -8.58 4.40
C ILE A 109 14.60 -9.66 4.45
N GLU A 110 14.23 -10.93 4.25
CA GLU A 110 15.22 -12.02 4.16
C GLU A 110 16.23 -11.80 3.03
N ALA A 111 15.75 -11.31 1.87
CA ALA A 111 16.63 -10.94 0.77
C ALA A 111 17.50 -9.72 1.10
N ALA A 112 16.93 -8.69 1.72
CA ALA A 112 17.68 -7.49 2.12
C ALA A 112 18.79 -7.78 3.14
N LYS A 113 18.57 -8.72 4.05
CA LYS A 113 19.62 -9.17 5.00
C LYS A 113 20.82 -9.83 4.32
N LYS A 114 20.65 -10.33 3.09
CA LYS A 114 21.72 -10.93 2.29
C LYS A 114 22.43 -9.93 1.37
N ALA A 115 21.77 -8.78 1.15
CA ALA A 115 22.31 -7.69 0.35
C ALA A 115 23.05 -6.73 1.29
N ASP A 116 24.29 -6.50 1.15
CA ASP A 116 25.16 -5.70 2.03
C ASP A 116 24.67 -4.23 2.18
N VAL A 117 23.48 -4.06 2.81
CA VAL A 117 22.83 -2.77 3.09
C VAL A 117 22.66 -2.60 4.59
N ALA A 118 22.83 -1.38 5.07
CA ALA A 118 22.80 -1.09 6.52
C ALA A 118 21.42 -1.31 7.13
N GLY A 119 20.34 -0.97 6.39
CA GLY A 119 18.98 -1.09 6.89
C GLY A 119 17.93 -0.73 5.86
N ILE A 120 16.68 -0.87 6.26
CA ILE A 120 15.49 -0.48 5.49
C ILE A 120 14.86 0.72 6.17
N VAL A 121 14.53 1.76 5.40
CA VAL A 121 13.76 2.92 5.87
C VAL A 121 12.48 3.02 5.06
N VAL A 122 11.36 3.27 5.69
CA VAL A 122 10.05 3.39 5.03
C VAL A 122 9.24 4.52 5.65
N ILE A 123 8.42 5.16 4.83
CA ILE A 123 7.33 6.03 5.29
C ILE A 123 6.03 5.25 5.10
N GLY A 124 5.40 4.85 6.19
CA GLY A 124 4.22 3.98 6.11
C GLY A 124 3.47 3.86 7.43
N GLU A 125 2.59 2.88 7.50
CA GLU A 125 1.66 2.71 8.63
C GLU A 125 2.38 2.29 9.92
N PRO A 126 2.37 3.12 10.96
CA PRO A 126 3.08 2.84 12.21
C PRO A 126 2.58 1.60 12.96
N ASN A 127 1.34 1.19 12.73
CA ASN A 127 0.76 0.00 13.38
C ASN A 127 1.02 -1.29 12.59
N TYR A 128 1.49 -1.19 11.35
CA TYR A 128 1.71 -2.36 10.49
C TYR A 128 3.12 -2.92 10.61
N TYR A 129 4.15 -2.08 10.49
CA TYR A 129 5.55 -2.49 10.33
C TYR A 129 6.25 -2.97 11.60
N PRO A 130 5.87 -2.60 12.84
CA PRO A 130 6.53 -3.09 14.06
C PRO A 130 6.53 -4.62 14.21
N ARG A 131 5.55 -5.32 13.63
CA ARG A 131 5.50 -6.80 13.62
C ARG A 131 6.66 -7.46 12.86
N PHE A 132 7.36 -6.70 12.02
CA PHE A 132 8.55 -7.13 11.28
C PHE A 132 9.85 -6.62 11.89
N GLY A 133 9.78 -5.97 13.04
CA GLY A 133 10.94 -5.43 13.77
C GLY A 133 11.29 -3.98 13.44
N PHE A 134 10.48 -3.28 12.64
CA PHE A 134 10.66 -1.86 12.39
C PHE A 134 10.45 -1.05 13.67
N LYS A 135 11.25 -0.02 13.85
CA LYS A 135 11.22 0.96 14.94
C LYS A 135 11.06 2.35 14.37
N ARG A 136 10.73 3.33 15.22
CA ARG A 136 10.65 4.73 14.78
C ARG A 136 12.03 5.21 14.31
N ALA A 137 12.07 5.91 13.20
CA ALA A 137 13.32 6.48 12.66
C ALA A 137 13.94 7.52 13.62
N SER A 138 13.09 8.21 14.39
CA SER A 138 13.53 9.16 15.44
C SER A 138 14.42 8.51 16.50
N ASP A 139 14.24 7.23 16.81
CA ASP A 139 15.07 6.51 17.78
C ASP A 139 16.53 6.38 17.31
N PHE A 140 16.77 6.58 16.01
CA PHE A 140 18.07 6.55 15.35
C PHE A 140 18.55 7.95 14.91
N GLY A 141 17.77 9.01 15.19
CA GLY A 141 18.07 10.36 14.71
C GLY A 141 17.90 10.53 13.19
N ILE A 142 17.02 9.74 12.57
CA ILE A 142 16.71 9.79 11.14
C ILE A 142 15.41 10.56 10.94
N THR A 143 15.40 11.46 9.94
CA THR A 143 14.27 12.32 9.57
C THR A 143 13.94 12.17 8.08
N ASP A 144 12.85 12.78 7.64
CA ASP A 144 12.58 12.94 6.21
C ASP A 144 13.61 13.86 5.52
N GLY A 145 13.48 14.05 4.21
CA GLY A 145 14.38 14.89 3.40
C GLY A 145 14.36 16.36 3.80
N GLU A 146 13.31 16.83 4.46
CA GLU A 146 13.15 18.21 4.93
C GLU A 146 13.63 18.40 6.39
N GLY A 147 13.90 17.31 7.10
CA GLY A 147 14.32 17.32 8.50
C GLY A 147 13.18 17.17 9.49
N ASN A 148 11.97 16.80 9.04
CA ASN A 148 10.84 16.53 9.91
C ASN A 148 10.90 15.10 10.48
N SER A 149 10.34 14.94 11.68
CA SER A 149 10.22 13.64 12.34
C SER A 149 8.76 13.38 12.69
N PHE A 150 8.25 12.22 12.27
CA PHE A 150 6.89 11.76 12.57
C PHE A 150 6.85 10.23 12.63
N ASP A 151 5.84 9.68 13.31
CA ASP A 151 5.76 8.25 13.63
C ASP A 151 5.73 7.31 12.40
N ALA A 152 5.31 7.82 11.23
CA ALA A 152 5.26 7.01 10.01
C ALA A 152 6.64 6.78 9.38
N ILE A 153 7.70 7.52 9.76
CA ILE A 153 9.06 7.22 9.34
C ILE A 153 9.59 6.10 10.24
N MET A 154 9.83 4.94 9.64
CA MET A 154 10.26 3.74 10.37
C MET A 154 11.49 3.13 9.75
N CYS A 155 12.32 2.52 10.60
CA CYS A 155 13.57 1.88 10.21
C CYS A 155 13.65 0.44 10.70
N LEU A 156 14.25 -0.42 9.89
CA LEU A 156 14.67 -1.77 10.28
C LEU A 156 16.18 -1.87 10.10
N PRO A 157 16.98 -1.84 11.19
CA PRO A 157 18.40 -2.15 11.14
C PRO A 157 18.65 -3.57 10.62
N LEU A 158 19.59 -3.72 9.71
CA LEU A 158 19.98 -5.03 9.17
C LEU A 158 21.39 -5.46 9.62
N ASN A 159 22.22 -4.49 10.03
CA ASN A 159 23.54 -4.74 10.60
C ASN A 159 23.86 -3.72 11.72
N ASP A 160 24.99 -3.92 12.42
CA ASP A 160 25.39 -3.10 13.56
C ASP A 160 25.77 -1.66 13.16
N ASP A 161 26.16 -1.44 11.90
CA ASP A 161 26.56 -0.13 11.41
C ASP A 161 25.38 0.82 11.32
N PHE A 162 24.16 0.32 11.16
CA PHE A 162 22.96 1.14 11.12
C PHE A 162 22.80 2.03 12.36
N SER A 163 23.20 1.55 13.52
CA SER A 163 23.11 2.30 14.78
C SER A 163 23.98 3.57 14.83
N LYS A 164 24.96 3.67 13.93
CA LYS A 164 25.88 4.80 13.78
C LYS A 164 25.37 5.84 12.77
N ILE A 165 24.35 5.47 11.99
CA ILE A 165 23.80 6.30 10.89
C ILE A 165 22.69 7.19 11.46
N LYS A 166 22.78 8.49 11.17
CA LYS A 166 21.77 9.51 11.50
C LYS A 166 21.71 10.53 10.38
N GLY A 167 20.62 11.26 10.25
CA GLY A 167 20.50 12.33 9.26
C GLY A 167 19.18 12.28 8.50
N ARG A 168 19.18 12.75 7.27
CA ARG A 168 17.99 12.89 6.44
C ARG A 168 17.92 11.78 5.41
N ILE A 169 16.74 11.16 5.25
CA ILE A 169 16.52 10.22 4.14
C ILE A 169 16.53 10.96 2.81
N ILE A 170 17.23 10.40 1.83
CA ILE A 170 17.21 10.83 0.43
C ILE A 170 16.75 9.62 -0.39
N GLU A 171 15.56 9.74 -0.96
CA GLU A 171 14.99 8.76 -1.86
C GLU A 171 15.44 9.01 -3.31
N SER A 172 15.13 8.07 -4.19
CA SER A 172 15.44 8.20 -5.62
C SER A 172 14.85 9.49 -6.22
N GLN A 173 15.65 10.22 -6.96
CA GLN A 173 15.19 11.43 -7.67
C GLN A 173 14.15 11.12 -8.76
N ASP A 174 14.10 9.87 -9.21
CA ASP A 174 13.12 9.41 -10.19
C ASP A 174 11.68 9.52 -9.68
N PHE A 175 11.46 9.53 -8.35
CA PHE A 175 10.11 9.72 -7.77
C PHE A 175 9.47 11.07 -8.10
N LYS A 176 10.26 12.07 -8.47
CA LYS A 176 9.74 13.35 -9.00
C LYS A 176 8.93 13.19 -10.29
N LYS A 177 9.15 12.08 -11.04
CA LYS A 177 8.37 11.76 -12.24
C LYS A 177 6.89 11.47 -11.93
N LEU A 178 6.53 11.22 -10.66
CA LEU A 178 5.12 11.09 -10.22
C LEU A 178 4.33 12.39 -10.43
N GLU A 179 4.98 13.54 -10.52
CA GLU A 179 4.34 14.83 -10.78
C GLU A 179 3.83 14.94 -12.23
N ASP A 180 4.27 14.08 -13.15
CA ASP A 180 3.85 14.07 -14.56
C ASP A 180 2.43 13.52 -14.71
N GLN A 181 1.47 14.40 -14.49
CA GLN A 181 0.03 14.08 -14.59
C GLN A 181 -0.38 13.66 -16.00
N LYS A 182 0.29 14.17 -17.04
CA LYS A 182 0.00 13.79 -18.42
C LYS A 182 0.37 12.34 -18.66
N ARG A 183 1.56 11.93 -18.23
CA ARG A 183 2.02 10.54 -18.33
C ARG A 183 1.14 9.60 -17.50
N LEU A 184 0.75 10.00 -16.28
CA LEU A 184 -0.19 9.23 -15.47
C LEU A 184 -1.53 9.02 -16.19
N GLN A 185 -2.07 10.06 -16.85
CA GLN A 185 -3.32 9.94 -17.60
C GLN A 185 -3.19 9.02 -18.82
N GLU A 186 -2.05 9.00 -19.50
CA GLU A 186 -1.78 8.09 -20.61
C GLU A 186 -1.70 6.65 -20.13
N ILE A 187 -0.99 6.40 -19.03
CA ILE A 187 -0.88 5.07 -18.43
C ILE A 187 -2.25 4.56 -17.96
N ASN A 188 -3.06 5.42 -17.36
CA ASN A 188 -4.41 5.05 -16.92
C ASN A 188 -5.30 4.52 -18.06
N LYS A 189 -5.06 4.91 -19.31
CA LYS A 189 -5.81 4.40 -20.48
C LYS A 189 -5.48 2.94 -20.81
N GLU A 190 -4.40 2.41 -20.31
CA GLU A 190 -3.99 1.02 -20.50
C GLU A 190 -4.78 0.05 -19.61
N PHE A 191 -5.52 0.57 -18.62
CA PHE A 191 -6.24 -0.19 -17.59
C PHE A 191 -7.74 0.07 -17.62
N PRO A 192 -8.55 -0.82 -17.00
CA PRO A 192 -9.97 -0.58 -16.82
C PRO A 192 -10.23 0.74 -16.08
N SER A 193 -11.25 1.47 -16.50
CA SER A 193 -11.68 2.68 -15.81
C SER A 193 -12.50 2.33 -14.57
N TYR A 194 -12.09 2.84 -13.43
CA TYR A 194 -12.81 2.71 -12.17
C TYR A 194 -13.37 4.06 -11.73
N ARG A 195 -14.51 4.01 -11.02
CA ARG A 195 -15.14 5.21 -10.48
C ARG A 195 -14.22 5.87 -9.45
N LYS A 196 -13.94 7.16 -9.63
CA LYS A 196 -13.24 7.99 -8.63
C LYS A 196 -14.25 8.49 -7.61
N VAL A 197 -13.85 8.46 -6.34
CA VAL A 197 -14.66 8.99 -5.24
C VAL A 197 -13.80 9.89 -4.36
N LYS A 198 -14.40 10.96 -3.84
CA LYS A 198 -13.71 11.89 -2.94
C LYS A 198 -13.52 11.19 -1.58
N VAL A 199 -12.29 11.06 -1.17
CA VAL A 199 -11.93 10.52 0.14
C VAL A 199 -12.03 11.65 1.17
N GLN A 200 -12.78 11.45 2.25
CA GLN A 200 -12.88 12.46 3.30
C GLN A 200 -11.62 12.46 4.17
N GLU A 201 -11.24 13.66 4.68
CA GLU A 201 -10.18 13.80 5.67
C GLU A 201 -10.41 12.86 6.86
N GLY A 202 -9.35 12.16 7.29
CA GLY A 202 -9.41 11.15 8.35
C GLY A 202 -9.69 9.72 7.88
N PHE A 203 -10.05 9.48 6.61
CA PHE A 203 -10.19 8.13 6.07
C PHE A 203 -8.85 7.36 6.09
N MET A 204 -7.73 8.07 5.96
CA MET A 204 -6.37 7.51 5.95
C MET A 204 -5.94 6.82 7.25
N GLN A 205 -6.67 7.01 8.35
CA GLN A 205 -6.22 6.53 9.67
C GLN A 205 -6.74 5.14 10.05
N ILE A 206 -7.58 4.50 9.22
CA ILE A 206 -8.21 3.24 9.61
C ILE A 206 -8.09 2.20 8.47
N PHE A 207 -7.08 1.34 8.58
CA PHE A 207 -6.75 0.27 7.62
C PHE A 207 -7.86 -0.74 7.36
N GLU A 208 -8.84 -0.85 8.25
CA GLU A 208 -9.95 -1.81 8.14
C GLU A 208 -11.19 -1.23 7.45
N GLN A 209 -11.16 0.06 7.04
CA GLN A 209 -12.31 0.69 6.42
C GLN A 209 -12.21 0.67 4.90
N HIS A 210 -13.31 0.30 4.27
CA HIS A 210 -13.45 0.16 2.83
C HIS A 210 -14.62 1.01 2.34
N LEU A 211 -14.58 1.40 1.06
CA LEU A 211 -15.69 2.06 0.38
C LEU A 211 -16.41 1.04 -0.50
N GLY A 212 -17.74 1.01 -0.41
CA GLY A 212 -18.55 0.13 -1.22
C GLY A 212 -19.92 0.75 -1.52
N VAL A 213 -20.74 0.02 -2.28
CA VAL A 213 -22.10 0.41 -2.63
C VAL A 213 -23.07 -0.64 -2.11
N VAL A 214 -24.16 -0.21 -1.47
CA VAL A 214 -25.23 -1.13 -1.06
C VAL A 214 -25.95 -1.63 -2.31
N GLU A 215 -25.85 -2.92 -2.58
CA GLU A 215 -26.46 -3.54 -3.75
C GLU A 215 -27.84 -4.10 -3.47
N SER A 216 -28.03 -4.67 -2.29
CA SER A 216 -29.34 -5.16 -1.86
C SER A 216 -29.45 -5.17 -0.33
N ILE A 217 -30.70 -5.25 0.16
CA ILE A 217 -31.03 -5.30 1.59
C ILE A 217 -31.98 -6.46 1.78
N LYS A 218 -31.65 -7.39 2.68
CA LYS A 218 -32.50 -8.52 3.02
C LYS A 218 -32.39 -8.82 4.52
N ASP A 219 -33.53 -8.91 5.20
CA ASP A 219 -33.65 -9.26 6.63
C ASP A 219 -32.71 -8.43 7.54
N GLY A 220 -32.59 -7.11 7.25
CA GLY A 220 -31.72 -6.20 7.99
C GLY A 220 -30.22 -6.34 7.70
N VAL A 221 -29.83 -7.20 6.75
CA VAL A 221 -28.47 -7.34 6.27
C VAL A 221 -28.31 -6.60 4.94
N TYR A 222 -27.28 -5.79 4.85
CA TYR A 222 -26.91 -5.00 3.67
C TYR A 222 -25.82 -5.75 2.90
N LEU A 223 -26.09 -6.11 1.65
CA LEU A 223 -25.04 -6.64 0.78
C LEU A 223 -24.31 -5.45 0.13
N VAL A 224 -23.07 -5.25 0.58
CA VAL A 224 -22.19 -4.18 0.10
C VAL A 224 -21.28 -4.73 -0.99
N ARG A 225 -21.35 -4.14 -2.19
CA ARG A 225 -20.40 -4.46 -3.26
C ARG A 225 -19.08 -3.77 -2.99
N TYR A 226 -18.04 -4.59 -2.88
CA TYR A 226 -16.65 -4.18 -2.77
C TYR A 226 -15.85 -4.95 -3.83
N TRP A 227 -15.47 -4.26 -4.90
CA TRP A 227 -14.94 -4.89 -6.11
C TRP A 227 -15.90 -5.97 -6.62
N GLU A 228 -15.42 -7.18 -6.84
CA GLU A 228 -16.22 -8.33 -7.28
C GLU A 228 -16.96 -9.05 -6.13
N LEU A 229 -16.72 -8.65 -4.89
CA LEU A 229 -17.33 -9.30 -3.72
C LEU A 229 -18.65 -8.63 -3.33
N LEU A 230 -19.56 -9.45 -2.81
CA LEU A 230 -20.72 -9.00 -2.06
C LEU A 230 -20.50 -9.33 -0.59
N ILE A 231 -20.35 -8.30 0.23
CA ILE A 231 -20.02 -8.42 1.64
C ILE A 231 -21.27 -8.15 2.47
N PRO A 232 -21.76 -9.17 3.24
CA PRO A 232 -22.84 -8.93 4.17
C PRO A 232 -22.38 -8.05 5.33
N ALA A 233 -23.09 -6.96 5.59
CA ALA A 233 -22.77 -6.01 6.65
C ALA A 233 -24.05 -5.57 7.39
N LYS A 234 -23.91 -5.19 8.65
CA LYS A 234 -24.96 -4.53 9.44
C LYS A 234 -24.75 -3.02 9.50
N ALA A 235 -25.82 -2.29 9.75
CA ALA A 235 -25.83 -0.82 9.77
C ALA A 235 -26.34 -0.26 11.11
N ASP A 236 -26.01 -0.92 12.22
CA ASP A 236 -26.48 -0.53 13.55
C ASP A 236 -25.81 0.78 14.02
N GLY A 237 -26.60 1.67 14.61
CA GLY A 237 -26.11 2.92 15.21
C GLY A 237 -25.85 4.05 14.22
N LEU A 238 -26.33 3.95 12.98
CA LEU A 238 -26.27 5.04 12.01
C LEU A 238 -27.47 5.99 12.19
N GLU A 239 -27.24 7.30 12.07
CA GLU A 239 -28.31 8.31 12.08
C GLU A 239 -29.33 8.11 10.94
N LYS A 240 -28.86 7.61 9.81
CA LYS A 240 -29.67 7.29 8.64
C LYS A 240 -29.34 5.91 8.12
N ALA A 241 -30.35 5.08 7.96
CA ALA A 241 -30.19 3.77 7.34
C ALA A 241 -29.79 3.90 5.85
N PRO A 242 -28.83 3.09 5.38
CA PRO A 242 -28.50 3.04 3.96
C PRO A 242 -29.66 2.50 3.14
N THR A 243 -29.73 2.91 1.88
CA THR A 243 -30.65 2.38 0.87
C THR A 243 -29.87 1.69 -0.25
N VAL A 244 -30.53 0.91 -1.07
CA VAL A 244 -29.89 0.37 -2.30
C VAL A 244 -29.34 1.52 -3.14
N GLY A 245 -28.10 1.39 -3.62
CA GLY A 245 -27.37 2.44 -4.33
C GLY A 245 -26.62 3.43 -3.43
N SER A 246 -26.78 3.36 -2.09
CA SER A 246 -26.01 4.20 -1.18
C SER A 246 -24.52 3.84 -1.23
N ASP A 247 -23.69 4.87 -1.39
CA ASP A 247 -22.25 4.76 -1.12
C ASP A 247 -22.03 4.68 0.39
N VAL A 248 -21.25 3.71 0.83
CA VAL A 248 -21.03 3.45 2.25
C VAL A 248 -19.56 3.23 2.55
N GLN A 249 -19.15 3.64 3.74
CA GLN A 249 -17.92 3.20 4.38
C GLN A 249 -18.27 2.02 5.28
N PHE A 250 -17.45 0.97 5.26
CA PHE A 250 -17.70 -0.22 6.08
C PHE A 250 -16.40 -0.86 6.55
N ILE A 251 -16.47 -1.55 7.67
CA ILE A 251 -15.42 -2.42 8.18
C ILE A 251 -15.71 -3.83 7.67
N TRP A 252 -14.74 -4.41 6.96
CA TRP A 252 -14.84 -5.78 6.50
C TRP A 252 -14.10 -6.74 7.43
N LYS A 253 -14.84 -7.69 7.99
CA LYS A 253 -14.27 -8.77 8.79
C LYS A 253 -14.46 -10.10 8.06
N ARG A 254 -13.37 -10.77 7.74
CA ARG A 254 -13.41 -12.10 7.10
C ARG A 254 -13.98 -13.18 8.03
N LYS A 255 -13.73 -13.05 9.34
CA LYS A 255 -14.32 -13.87 10.38
C LYS A 255 -15.08 -12.95 11.31
N GLY A 256 -16.41 -13.08 11.32
CA GLY A 256 -17.28 -12.23 12.11
C GLY A 256 -18.16 -11.32 11.27
N GLU A 257 -18.79 -10.37 11.91
CA GLU A 257 -19.78 -9.49 11.33
C GLU A 257 -19.13 -8.22 10.80
N SER A 258 -19.33 -7.93 9.51
CA SER A 258 -18.92 -6.67 8.89
C SER A 258 -19.96 -5.60 9.22
N LYS A 259 -19.51 -4.34 9.35
CA LYS A 259 -20.36 -3.25 9.80
C LYS A 259 -20.21 -2.03 8.88
N ILE A 260 -21.33 -1.47 8.44
CA ILE A 260 -21.38 -0.15 7.80
C ILE A 260 -21.17 0.91 8.88
N THR A 261 -20.22 1.79 8.67
CA THR A 261 -19.83 2.85 9.63
C THR A 261 -20.28 4.23 9.20
N LYS A 262 -20.54 4.42 7.91
CA LYS A 262 -21.00 5.71 7.36
C LYS A 262 -21.76 5.54 6.05
N VAL A 263 -22.75 6.40 5.83
CA VAL A 263 -23.49 6.54 4.57
C VAL A 263 -23.17 7.90 3.98
N PHE A 264 -22.81 7.93 2.69
CA PHE A 264 -22.55 9.19 1.98
C PHE A 264 -23.80 9.59 1.17
N LYS A 265 -24.08 10.89 1.11
CA LYS A 265 -25.19 11.40 0.29
C LYS A 265 -24.84 11.38 -1.20
N ASN A 266 -23.59 11.70 -1.53
CA ASN A 266 -22.99 11.62 -2.87
C ASN A 266 -21.48 11.68 -2.70
N LEU A 267 -20.76 10.63 -3.08
CA LEU A 267 -19.29 10.62 -3.10
C LEU A 267 -18.70 11.34 -4.33
N LEU A 268 -19.57 11.84 -5.22
CA LEU A 268 -19.17 12.49 -6.49
C LEU A 268 -19.40 13.99 -6.51
N GLU A 269 -20.19 14.53 -5.55
CA GLU A 269 -20.51 15.96 -5.48
C GLU A 269 -19.80 16.59 -4.29
N GLU A 270 -18.72 17.29 -4.59
CA GLU A 270 -18.25 18.58 -4.06
C GLU A 270 -16.94 18.99 -4.69
#